data_eacf94ca63d579bc71852d6982f5f61c
#
_entry.id   eacf94ca63d579bc71852d6982f5f61c
#
_cell.length_a   1.000
_cell.length_b   1.000
_cell.length_c   1.000
_cell.angle_alpha   90.00
_cell.angle_beta   90.00
_cell.angle_gamma   90.00
#
_symmetry.space_group_name_H-M   'P 1'
#
loop_
_entity.id
_entity.type
_entity.pdbx_description
1 polymer ?
#
loop_
_entity_poly.entity_id
_entity_poly.type
_entity_poly.pdbx_seq_one_letter_code
_entity_poly.pdbx_strand_id
1 'polypeptide(L)'
;LPSPQEIDRRYQSLRAAMERENLDALIVCGNQYAGFEGAVLYVSGFEIVHRYVYVVVPLSGEPTLVFPREARWIGDKQKPWVKDHVWPDVPGQWIRDRARERGWKRVGVYGMNFVMAVRDYRELMNGPAELVP
;
A
#
# COMPACT_ATOMS: atom_id res chain seq x y z
N LEU A 1 5.75 -17.48 -9.95
CA LEU A 1 6.17 -16.14 -9.48
C LEU A 1 6.72 -15.33 -10.65
N PRO A 2 6.43 -14.04 -10.69
CA PRO A 2 7.02 -13.20 -11.73
C PRO A 2 8.54 -13.10 -11.55
N SER A 3 9.25 -12.92 -12.68
CA SER A 3 10.70 -12.74 -12.65
C SER A 3 11.07 -11.39 -12.05
N PRO A 4 12.33 -11.21 -11.59
CA PRO A 4 12.79 -9.89 -11.15
C PRO A 4 12.62 -8.81 -12.23
N GLN A 5 12.84 -9.16 -13.49
CA GLN A 5 12.66 -8.23 -14.61
C GLN A 5 11.19 -7.81 -14.76
N GLU A 6 10.26 -8.74 -14.57
CA GLU A 6 8.83 -8.42 -14.63
C GLU A 6 8.40 -7.52 -13.47
N ILE A 7 8.93 -7.76 -12.27
CA ILE A 7 8.67 -6.91 -11.11
C ILE A 7 9.18 -5.48 -11.38
N ASP A 8 10.41 -5.36 -11.89
CA ASP A 8 10.97 -4.06 -12.26
C ASP A 8 10.12 -3.35 -13.30
N ARG A 9 9.65 -4.08 -14.31
CA ARG A 9 8.78 -3.52 -15.35
C ARG A 9 7.48 -2.99 -14.76
N ARG A 10 6.86 -3.74 -13.84
CA ARG A 10 5.63 -3.30 -13.16
C ARG A 10 5.85 -2.00 -12.42
N TYR A 11 6.95 -1.92 -11.66
CA TYR A 11 7.24 -0.73 -10.86
C TYR A 11 7.63 0.47 -11.72
N GLN A 12 8.37 0.25 -12.82
CA GLN A 12 8.67 1.32 -13.78
C GLN A 12 7.39 1.92 -14.36
N SER A 13 6.45 1.07 -14.80
CA SER A 13 5.16 1.52 -15.34
C SER A 13 4.33 2.24 -14.30
N LEU A 14 4.28 1.71 -13.09
CA LEU A 14 3.51 2.28 -11.99
C LEU A 14 4.07 3.66 -11.61
N ARG A 15 5.38 3.77 -11.45
CA ARG A 15 6.02 5.03 -11.07
C ARG A 15 5.93 6.09 -12.17
N ALA A 16 5.98 5.68 -13.44
CA ALA A 16 5.74 6.60 -14.55
C ALA A 16 4.32 7.16 -14.50
N ALA A 17 3.33 6.32 -14.21
CA ALA A 17 1.95 6.79 -14.04
C ALA A 17 1.80 7.72 -12.84
N MET A 18 2.46 7.42 -11.74
CA MET A 18 2.48 8.28 -10.56
C MET A 18 3.06 9.67 -10.88
N GLU A 19 4.14 9.73 -11.66
CA GLU A 19 4.71 11.01 -12.08
C GLU A 19 3.74 11.81 -12.93
N ARG A 20 3.06 11.16 -13.88
CA ARG A 20 2.06 11.84 -14.72
C ARG A 20 0.92 12.44 -13.91
N GLU A 21 0.54 11.78 -12.82
CA GLU A 21 -0.54 12.23 -11.94
C GLU A 21 -0.04 13.11 -10.78
N ASN A 22 1.24 13.40 -10.71
CA ASN A 22 1.89 14.18 -9.64
C ASN A 22 1.69 13.56 -8.25
N LEU A 23 1.82 12.24 -8.17
CA LEU A 23 1.70 11.51 -6.90
C LEU A 23 3.07 11.30 -6.26
N ASP A 24 3.16 11.58 -4.97
CA ASP A 24 4.36 11.30 -4.18
C ASP A 24 4.41 9.86 -3.71
N ALA A 25 3.25 9.25 -3.54
CA ALA A 25 3.10 7.86 -3.14
C ALA A 25 1.75 7.32 -3.60
N LEU A 26 1.64 5.99 -3.60
CA LEU A 26 0.40 5.28 -3.90
C LEU A 26 0.12 4.28 -2.79
N ILE A 27 -1.09 4.30 -2.27
CA ILE A 27 -1.58 3.28 -1.34
C ILE A 27 -2.44 2.32 -2.15
N VAL A 28 -2.06 1.06 -2.18
CA VAL A 28 -2.86 0.00 -2.83
C VAL A 28 -3.59 -0.77 -1.75
N CYS A 29 -4.91 -0.65 -1.72
CA CYS A 29 -5.75 -1.31 -0.74
C CYS A 29 -6.20 -2.67 -1.26
N GLY A 30 -6.28 -3.65 -0.38
CA GLY A 30 -6.84 -4.95 -0.70
C GLY A 30 -7.46 -5.60 0.52
N ASN A 31 -8.38 -6.52 0.29
CA ASN A 31 -8.94 -7.35 1.35
C ASN A 31 -9.17 -8.76 0.83
N GLN A 32 -9.59 -9.67 1.72
CA GLN A 32 -9.76 -11.08 1.37
C GLN A 32 -11.03 -11.38 0.57
N TYR A 33 -11.91 -10.40 0.39
CA TYR A 33 -13.15 -10.60 -0.33
C TYR A 33 -12.94 -10.56 -1.83
N ALA A 34 -13.80 -11.26 -2.55
CA ALA A 34 -13.67 -11.44 -3.99
C ALA A 34 -13.56 -10.11 -4.74
N GLY A 35 -12.55 -10.01 -5.59
CA GLY A 35 -12.33 -8.84 -6.45
C GLY A 35 -11.41 -7.78 -5.89
N PHE A 36 -10.96 -7.89 -4.64
CA PHE A 36 -10.16 -6.84 -4.00
C PHE A 36 -8.79 -7.32 -3.52
N GLU A 37 -8.36 -8.53 -3.86
CA GLU A 37 -7.05 -9.06 -3.49
C GLU A 37 -6.00 -8.93 -4.60
N GLY A 38 -6.43 -8.78 -5.85
CA GLY A 38 -5.54 -8.87 -7.01
C GLY A 38 -4.50 -7.77 -7.11
N ALA A 39 -4.87 -6.55 -6.78
CA ALA A 39 -3.94 -5.41 -6.89
C ALA A 39 -2.79 -5.53 -5.89
N VAL A 40 -3.06 -5.95 -4.66
CA VAL A 40 -2.01 -6.17 -3.65
C VAL A 40 -1.08 -7.31 -4.10
N LEU A 41 -1.63 -8.40 -4.60
CA LEU A 41 -0.83 -9.50 -5.12
C LEU A 41 0.08 -9.04 -6.26
N TYR A 42 -0.45 -8.24 -7.17
CA TYR A 42 0.28 -7.75 -8.34
C TYR A 42 1.49 -6.89 -7.96
N VAL A 43 1.36 -6.03 -6.95
CA VAL A 43 2.41 -5.08 -6.58
C VAL A 43 3.32 -5.56 -5.45
N SER A 44 2.99 -6.66 -4.77
CA SER A 44 3.76 -7.10 -3.61
C SER A 44 4.11 -8.59 -3.58
N GLY A 45 3.37 -9.41 -4.30
CA GLY A 45 3.49 -10.87 -4.18
C GLY A 45 2.83 -11.43 -2.93
N PHE A 46 2.09 -10.60 -2.19
CA PHE A 46 1.42 -11.04 -0.99
C PHE A 46 -0.02 -11.46 -1.30
N GLU A 47 -0.38 -12.66 -0.87
CA GLU A 47 -1.74 -13.19 -1.01
C GLU A 47 -2.51 -12.94 0.27
N ILE A 48 -3.59 -12.17 0.19
CA ILE A 48 -4.36 -11.78 1.37
C ILE A 48 -5.19 -12.97 1.85
N VAL A 49 -4.96 -13.39 3.07
CA VAL A 49 -5.70 -14.50 3.69
C VAL A 49 -6.42 -14.09 4.97
N HIS A 50 -6.30 -12.82 5.37
CA HIS A 50 -6.93 -12.33 6.59
C HIS A 50 -7.17 -10.82 6.52
N ARG A 51 -8.43 -10.43 6.64
CA ARG A 51 -8.89 -9.03 6.69
C ARG A 51 -8.40 -8.19 5.51
N TYR A 52 -7.55 -7.20 5.75
CA TYR A 52 -7.13 -6.25 4.73
C TYR A 52 -5.64 -5.94 4.87
N VAL A 53 -5.07 -5.43 3.80
CA VAL A 53 -3.64 -5.07 3.72
C VAL A 53 -3.51 -3.84 2.83
N TYR A 54 -2.56 -2.99 3.15
CA TYR A 54 -2.16 -1.90 2.26
C TYR A 54 -0.73 -2.12 1.79
N VAL A 55 -0.46 -1.75 0.53
CA VAL A 55 0.90 -1.62 0.03
C VAL A 55 1.14 -0.13 -0.20
N VAL A 56 2.13 0.42 0.48
CA VAL A 56 2.51 1.82 0.31
C VAL A 56 3.69 1.87 -0.63
N VAL A 57 3.48 2.45 -1.81
CA VAL A 57 4.50 2.54 -2.85
C VAL A 57 4.91 4.00 -2.98
N PRO A 58 6.11 4.39 -2.48
CA PRO A 58 6.60 5.74 -2.70
C PRO A 58 7.01 5.94 -4.17
N LEU A 59 7.03 7.17 -4.63
CA LEU A 59 7.49 7.48 -5.99
C LEU A 59 8.94 7.01 -6.18
N SER A 60 9.77 7.15 -5.16
CA SER A 60 11.10 6.58 -5.13
C SER A 60 11.37 5.95 -3.77
N GLY A 61 12.08 4.82 -3.76
CA GLY A 61 12.35 4.06 -2.54
C GLY A 61 11.55 2.77 -2.47
N GLU A 62 11.75 2.03 -1.39
CA GLU A 62 11.16 0.72 -1.22
C GLU A 62 9.69 0.78 -0.80
N PRO A 63 8.84 -0.06 -1.38
CA PRO A 63 7.46 -0.20 -0.91
C PRO A 63 7.39 -0.90 0.44
N THR A 64 6.29 -0.70 1.15
CA THR A 64 6.03 -1.30 2.46
C THR A 64 4.66 -1.97 2.47
N LEU A 65 4.61 -3.19 3.00
CA LEU A 65 3.35 -3.89 3.32
C LEU A 65 2.92 -3.46 4.73
N VAL A 66 1.71 -2.96 4.83
CA VAL A 66 1.13 -2.49 6.09
C VAL A 66 -0.05 -3.36 6.46
N PHE A 67 0.09 -4.14 7.53
CA PHE A 67 -0.92 -5.09 7.99
C PHE A 67 -1.63 -4.58 9.23
N PRO A 68 -2.89 -4.97 9.45
CA PRO A 68 -3.46 -4.86 10.79
C PRO A 68 -2.63 -5.69 11.78
N ARG A 69 -2.53 -5.22 13.00
CA ARG A 69 -1.66 -5.86 14.00
C ARG A 69 -1.89 -7.36 14.17
N GLU A 70 -3.13 -7.80 14.12
CA GLU A 70 -3.49 -9.21 14.29
C GLU A 70 -3.04 -10.10 13.12
N ALA A 71 -2.63 -9.51 12.00
CA ALA A 71 -2.19 -10.25 10.82
C ALA A 71 -0.68 -10.42 10.73
N ARG A 72 0.07 -9.99 11.72
CA ARG A 72 1.56 -9.98 11.68
C ARG A 72 2.19 -11.34 11.36
N TRP A 73 1.56 -12.42 11.83
CA TRP A 73 2.10 -13.78 11.64
C TRP A 73 2.03 -14.26 10.20
N ILE A 74 1.14 -13.71 9.41
CA ILE A 74 0.89 -14.16 8.05
C ILE A 74 2.01 -13.70 7.11
N GLY A 75 2.48 -12.48 7.30
CA GLY A 75 3.54 -11.93 6.46
C GLY A 75 4.82 -12.75 6.49
N ASP A 76 5.14 -13.33 7.65
CA ASP A 76 6.35 -14.12 7.82
C ASP A 76 6.28 -15.48 7.14
N LYS A 77 5.08 -16.01 6.92
CA LYS A 77 4.88 -17.33 6.30
C LYS A 77 4.96 -17.28 4.79
N GLN A 78 4.58 -16.15 4.20
CA GLN A 78 4.71 -15.93 2.78
C GLN A 78 6.06 -15.26 2.50
N LYS A 79 6.51 -15.35 1.26
CA LYS A 79 7.76 -14.70 0.83
C LYS A 79 7.45 -13.75 -0.32
N PRO A 80 6.69 -12.66 -0.04
CA PRO A 80 6.44 -11.66 -1.08
C PRO A 80 7.74 -10.94 -1.45
N TRP A 81 7.78 -10.36 -2.64
CA TRP A 81 8.97 -9.61 -3.02
C TRP A 81 9.08 -8.24 -2.33
N VAL A 82 7.96 -7.70 -1.82
CA VAL A 82 8.04 -6.55 -0.92
C VAL A 82 8.47 -7.04 0.45
N LYS A 83 9.65 -6.61 0.88
CA LYS A 83 10.31 -7.15 2.08
C LYS A 83 10.06 -6.32 3.33
N ASP A 84 9.72 -5.05 3.19
CA ASP A 84 9.44 -4.18 4.32
C ASP A 84 8.00 -4.39 4.79
N HIS A 85 7.85 -4.88 6.00
CA HIS A 85 6.54 -5.21 6.60
C HIS A 85 6.39 -4.48 7.92
N VAL A 86 5.21 -3.89 8.16
CA VAL A 86 4.90 -3.26 9.44
C VAL A 86 3.50 -3.70 9.91
N TRP A 87 3.30 -3.73 11.22
CA TRP A 87 2.04 -4.19 11.84
C TRP A 87 1.56 -3.17 12.87
N PRO A 88 1.21 -1.93 12.47
CA PRO A 88 0.76 -0.92 13.41
C PRO A 88 -0.65 -1.21 13.94
N ASP A 89 -0.97 -0.66 15.10
CA ASP A 89 -2.32 -0.77 15.66
C ASP A 89 -3.35 -0.12 14.74
N VAL A 90 -3.02 1.03 14.16
CA VAL A 90 -3.87 1.75 13.22
C VAL A 90 -3.07 2.01 11.95
N PRO A 91 -3.26 1.19 10.90
CA PRO A 91 -2.50 1.35 9.66
C PRO A 91 -2.53 2.75 9.07
N GLY A 92 -3.68 3.41 9.07
CA GLY A 92 -3.81 4.77 8.55
C GLY A 92 -2.96 5.79 9.30
N GLN A 93 -2.79 5.61 10.61
CA GLN A 93 -1.95 6.45 11.43
C GLN A 93 -0.47 6.30 11.05
N TRP A 94 -0.04 5.06 10.85
CA TRP A 94 1.33 4.79 10.40
C TRP A 94 1.61 5.44 9.04
N ILE A 95 0.68 5.32 8.09
CA ILE A 95 0.83 5.89 6.75
C ILE A 95 0.83 7.42 6.82
N ARG A 96 -0.05 8.01 7.62
CA ARG A 96 -0.07 9.46 7.85
C ARG A 96 1.26 9.96 8.39
N ASP A 97 1.82 9.27 9.37
CA ASP A 97 3.10 9.65 9.97
C ASP A 97 4.24 9.51 8.97
N ARG A 98 4.21 8.47 8.14
CA ARG A 98 5.18 8.31 7.06
C ARG A 98 5.06 9.43 6.02
N ALA A 99 3.85 9.82 5.67
CA ALA A 99 3.61 10.93 4.74
C ALA A 99 4.20 12.23 5.28
N ARG A 100 4.01 12.50 6.56
CA ARG A 100 4.57 13.68 7.21
C ARG A 100 6.09 13.63 7.24
N GLU A 101 6.66 12.51 7.61
CA GLU A 101 8.11 12.28 7.67
C GLU A 101 8.78 12.47 6.31
N ARG A 102 8.15 11.97 5.25
CA ARG A 102 8.68 12.01 3.88
C ARG A 102 8.26 13.25 3.10
N GLY A 103 7.39 14.09 3.68
CA GLY A 103 6.91 15.29 3.01
C GLY A 103 5.99 15.03 1.83
N TRP A 104 5.26 13.93 1.84
CA TRP A 104 4.30 13.63 0.77
C TRP A 104 3.14 14.61 0.82
N LYS A 105 2.84 15.22 -0.31
CA LYS A 105 1.77 16.22 -0.45
C LYS A 105 0.56 15.67 -1.18
N ARG A 106 0.76 14.67 -2.03
CA ARG A 106 -0.31 14.12 -2.87
C ARG A 106 -0.14 12.61 -2.96
N VAL A 107 -1.13 11.88 -2.44
CA VAL A 107 -1.08 10.41 -2.33
C VAL A 107 -2.28 9.80 -3.04
N GLY A 108 -2.01 8.96 -4.04
CA GLY A 108 -3.05 8.18 -4.71
C GLY A 108 -3.50 7.03 -3.82
N VAL A 109 -4.78 6.68 -3.89
CA VAL A 109 -5.34 5.57 -3.11
C VAL A 109 -6.19 4.69 -3.99
N TYR A 110 -5.65 3.55 -4.40
CA TYR A 110 -6.41 2.53 -5.11
C TYR A 110 -7.29 1.79 -4.12
N GLY A 111 -8.58 1.79 -4.36
CA GLY A 111 -9.55 1.13 -3.48
C GLY A 111 -10.08 1.99 -2.34
N MET A 112 -9.87 3.30 -2.38
CA MET A 112 -10.30 4.20 -1.32
C MET A 112 -11.80 4.12 -1.04
N ASN A 113 -12.62 4.05 -2.09
CA ASN A 113 -14.07 4.09 -1.95
C ASN A 113 -14.69 2.74 -1.58
N PHE A 114 -13.95 1.64 -1.75
CA PHE A 114 -14.54 0.30 -1.66
C PHE A 114 -13.85 -0.61 -0.66
N VAL A 115 -12.59 -0.36 -0.32
CA VAL A 115 -11.75 -1.31 0.41
C VAL A 115 -11.15 -0.71 1.68
N MET A 116 -10.74 0.55 1.63
CA MET A 116 -10.06 1.18 2.76
C MET A 116 -10.96 1.24 3.99
N ALA A 117 -10.43 0.85 5.16
CA ALA A 117 -11.15 0.97 6.42
C ALA A 117 -11.40 2.45 6.75
N VAL A 118 -12.61 2.74 7.25
CA VAL A 118 -12.99 4.12 7.61
C VAL A 118 -12.02 4.72 8.63
N ARG A 119 -11.60 3.93 9.60
CA ARG A 119 -10.65 4.38 10.63
C ARG A 119 -9.35 4.89 9.99
N ASP A 120 -8.81 4.14 9.04
CA ASP A 120 -7.58 4.49 8.36
C ASP A 120 -7.76 5.72 7.48
N TYR A 121 -8.88 5.80 6.77
CA TYR A 121 -9.24 6.96 5.96
C TYR A 121 -9.28 8.24 6.80
N ARG A 122 -9.92 8.18 7.98
CA ARG A 122 -10.00 9.34 8.88
C ARG A 122 -8.63 9.80 9.33
N GLU A 123 -7.74 8.87 9.65
CA GLU A 123 -6.37 9.22 10.04
C GLU A 123 -5.61 9.90 8.90
N LEU A 124 -5.77 9.39 7.68
CA LEU A 124 -5.12 9.98 6.51
C LEU A 124 -5.68 11.36 6.18
N MET A 125 -6.98 11.57 6.34
CA MET A 125 -7.60 12.89 6.11
C MET A 125 -7.11 13.95 7.11
N ASN A 126 -6.67 13.53 8.29
CA ASN A 126 -6.06 14.44 9.27
C ASN A 126 -4.57 14.64 9.03
N GLY A 127 -4.00 14.04 8.01
CA GLY A 127 -2.60 14.13 7.66
C GLY A 127 -2.29 15.27 6.68
N PRO A 128 -1.01 15.39 6.27
CA PRO A 128 -0.57 16.50 5.42
C PRO A 128 -0.89 16.31 3.94
N ALA A 129 -1.20 15.08 3.50
CA ALA A 129 -1.33 14.76 2.09
C ALA A 129 -2.77 14.90 1.58
N GLU A 130 -2.92 15.40 0.37
CA GLU A 130 -4.16 15.29 -0.40
C GLU A 130 -4.31 13.85 -0.87
N LEU A 131 -5.48 13.25 -0.67
CA LEU A 131 -5.78 11.89 -1.13
C LEU A 131 -6.47 11.93 -2.49
N VAL A 132 -5.98 11.12 -3.42
CA VAL A 132 -6.50 11.02 -4.79
C VAL A 132 -7.01 9.61 -5.02
N PRO A 133 -8.35 9.41 -5.13
CA PRO A 133 -8.91 8.07 -5.32
C PRO A 133 -8.62 7.47 -6.70
#